data_e8e8bbeab53f5603a9ccb667bef18815
#
_entry.id   e8e8bbeab53f5603a9ccb667bef18815
#
_cell.length_a   1.000
_cell.length_b   1.000
_cell.length_c   1.000
_cell.angle_alpha   90.00
_cell.angle_beta   90.00
_cell.angle_gamma   90.00
#
_symmetry.space_group_name_H-M   'P 1'
#
loop_
_entity.id
_entity.type
_entity.pdbx_description
1 polymer ?
#
loop_
_entity_poly.entity_id
_entity_poly.type
_entity_poly.pdbx_seq_one_letter_code
_entity_poly.pdbx_strand_id
1 'polypeptide(L)'
;MTLDGNGFERAIVKHCSPTLVGIKPACLFNVPGDFAQHEKQQSTGEQDRSRQAPGTRGASGQSTGKQDPSRLRNARLDALVARANRQLAGTSVHVRVLARRSCGALVLVYRPQLLARELSAPRAAATMFSWGYETTGSGWLEAAIAHLGRKLENRQRCSANGGFPHEVGLFLGYPYDDVMAFIEHEGRDYLCCGCWKVYSDQESAEACFARYKRCTRDCEAMLGRGATLAELTSMTVAA
;
A
#
# COMPACT_ATOMS: atom_id res chain seq x y z
N MET A 1 -11.13 13.20 -5.22
CA MET A 1 -9.86 13.10 -5.96
C MET A 1 -10.12 12.32 -7.24
N THR A 2 -10.09 12.99 -8.39
CA THR A 2 -10.18 12.29 -9.68
C THR A 2 -8.91 11.50 -9.88
N LEU A 3 -9.03 10.17 -10.12
CA LEU A 3 -7.92 9.29 -10.45
C LEU A 3 -7.50 9.54 -11.90
N ASP A 4 -6.86 10.68 -12.17
CA ASP A 4 -6.13 10.93 -13.40
C ASP A 4 -4.62 10.78 -13.20
N GLY A 5 -3.85 10.78 -14.30
CA GLY A 5 -2.40 10.57 -14.22
C GLY A 5 -1.70 11.62 -13.37
N ASN A 6 -2.08 12.89 -13.51
CA ASN A 6 -1.45 13.99 -12.77
C ASN A 6 -1.84 13.96 -11.28
N GLY A 7 -3.09 13.61 -10.95
CA GLY A 7 -3.54 13.46 -9.57
C GLY A 7 -2.83 12.32 -8.86
N PHE A 8 -2.56 11.21 -9.55
CA PHE A 8 -1.83 10.08 -8.99
C PHE A 8 -0.35 10.41 -8.74
N GLU A 9 0.32 11.09 -9.68
CA GLU A 9 1.71 11.56 -9.51
C GLU A 9 1.83 12.55 -8.34
N ARG A 10 0.90 13.51 -8.24
CA ARG A 10 0.83 14.42 -7.10
C ARG A 10 0.63 13.69 -5.77
N ALA A 11 -0.19 12.63 -5.75
CA ALA A 11 -0.36 11.82 -4.54
C ALA A 11 0.93 11.07 -4.16
N ILE A 12 1.65 10.52 -5.13
CA ILE A 12 2.97 9.91 -4.89
C ILE A 12 3.92 10.94 -4.29
N VAL A 13 4.04 12.12 -4.87
CA VAL A 13 4.93 13.17 -4.36
C VAL A 13 4.48 13.61 -2.97
N LYS A 14 3.22 13.96 -2.76
CA LYS A 14 2.70 14.42 -1.48
C LYS A 14 2.95 13.43 -0.33
N HIS A 15 2.81 12.13 -0.58
CA HIS A 15 2.88 11.12 0.47
C HIS A 15 4.21 10.35 0.52
N CYS A 16 4.96 10.32 -0.59
CA CYS A 16 6.09 9.41 -0.72
C CYS A 16 7.42 10.11 -1.10
N SER A 17 7.50 11.44 -1.05
CA SER A 17 8.75 12.19 -1.34
C SER A 17 9.95 11.67 -0.59
N PRO A 18 9.90 11.35 0.73
CA PRO A 18 11.03 10.78 1.44
C PRO A 18 11.54 9.47 0.84
N THR A 19 10.65 8.65 0.25
CA THR A 19 11.04 7.41 -0.43
C THR A 19 11.56 7.72 -1.85
N LEU A 20 10.97 8.66 -2.56
CA LEU A 20 11.46 9.07 -3.88
C LEU A 20 12.94 9.51 -3.82
N VAL A 21 13.31 10.32 -2.83
CA VAL A 21 14.67 10.82 -2.67
C VAL A 21 15.61 9.89 -1.88
N GLY A 22 15.13 8.74 -1.40
CA GLY A 22 15.97 7.71 -0.78
C GLY A 22 16.27 7.89 0.71
N ILE A 23 15.57 8.78 1.42
CA ILE A 23 15.74 8.95 2.88
C ILE A 23 14.80 8.06 3.71
N LYS A 24 13.87 7.33 3.04
CA LYS A 24 12.96 6.38 3.66
C LYS A 24 12.84 5.13 2.76
N PRO A 25 12.78 3.91 3.32
CA PRO A 25 12.73 2.70 2.52
C PRO A 25 11.40 2.53 1.77
N ALA A 26 10.28 2.89 2.41
CA ALA A 26 8.97 2.82 1.78
C ALA A 26 7.97 3.81 2.39
N CYS A 27 6.97 4.17 1.61
CA CYS A 27 5.79 4.92 2.01
C CYS A 27 4.52 4.23 1.53
N LEU A 28 3.43 4.45 2.24
CA LEU A 28 2.11 3.91 1.95
C LEU A 28 1.09 5.03 1.91
N PHE A 29 0.23 5.06 0.89
CA PHE A 29 -0.91 5.97 0.85
C PHE A 29 -2.18 5.28 0.38
N ASN A 30 -3.33 5.84 0.75
CA ASN A 30 -4.63 5.31 0.36
C ASN A 30 -5.19 6.05 -0.85
N VAL A 31 -5.61 5.30 -1.85
CA VAL A 31 -6.42 5.78 -2.97
C VAL A 31 -7.89 5.51 -2.60
N PRO A 32 -8.72 6.55 -2.38
CA PRO A 32 -10.09 6.36 -1.94
C PRO A 32 -10.97 5.74 -3.03
N GLY A 33 -11.90 4.89 -2.63
CA GLY A 33 -12.85 4.22 -3.51
C GLY A 33 -13.07 2.77 -3.11
N ASP A 34 -14.05 2.12 -3.73
CA ASP A 34 -14.28 0.69 -3.56
C ASP A 34 -13.44 -0.09 -4.59
N PHE A 35 -12.45 -0.84 -4.12
CA PHE A 35 -11.54 -1.66 -4.89
C PHE A 35 -11.66 -3.16 -4.53
N ALA A 36 -12.56 -3.53 -3.60
CA ALA A 36 -12.76 -4.91 -3.23
C ALA A 36 -13.09 -5.77 -4.45
N GLN A 37 -12.47 -6.94 -4.53
CA GLN A 37 -12.85 -7.94 -5.54
C GLN A 37 -14.07 -8.67 -5.02
N HIS A 38 -15.24 -8.39 -5.60
CA HIS A 38 -16.45 -9.16 -5.38
C HIS A 38 -16.32 -10.46 -6.17
N GLU A 39 -15.98 -11.56 -5.51
CA GLU A 39 -16.12 -12.89 -6.09
C GLU A 39 -17.59 -13.09 -6.43
N LYS A 40 -17.89 -13.41 -7.70
CA LYS A 40 -19.21 -13.90 -8.07
C LYS A 40 -19.43 -15.18 -7.27
N GLN A 41 -20.34 -15.15 -6.28
CA GLN A 41 -20.90 -16.36 -5.72
C GLN A 41 -21.49 -17.14 -6.88
N GLN A 42 -20.81 -18.21 -7.30
CA GLN A 42 -21.43 -19.24 -8.10
C GLN A 42 -22.52 -19.86 -7.21
N SER A 43 -23.76 -19.46 -7.46
CA SER A 43 -24.90 -20.18 -6.92
C SER A 43 -24.83 -21.60 -7.48
N THR A 44 -24.36 -22.53 -6.68
CA THR A 44 -24.61 -23.96 -6.88
C THR A 44 -26.12 -24.16 -6.68
N GLY A 45 -26.83 -24.06 -7.78
CA GLY A 45 -28.23 -24.46 -7.82
C GLY A 45 -28.31 -25.98 -7.65
N GLU A 46 -28.66 -26.40 -6.46
CA GLU A 46 -29.10 -27.74 -6.18
C GLU A 46 -30.39 -27.97 -6.95
N GLN A 47 -30.32 -28.93 -7.85
CA GLN A 47 -31.46 -29.35 -8.69
C GLN A 47 -32.51 -30.05 -7.82
N ASP A 48 -33.61 -29.38 -7.55
CA ASP A 48 -34.86 -30.09 -7.21
C ASP A 48 -35.64 -30.35 -8.49
N ARG A 49 -35.69 -31.63 -8.88
CA ARG A 49 -36.49 -32.14 -9.98
C ARG A 49 -37.87 -32.46 -9.43
N SER A 50 -38.86 -31.65 -9.73
CA SER A 50 -40.17 -32.19 -10.02
C SER A 50 -41.20 -31.11 -10.44
N ARG A 51 -41.77 -31.34 -11.57
CA ARG A 51 -43.09 -30.99 -12.13
C ARG A 51 -43.10 -30.07 -13.34
N GLN A 52 -43.43 -30.74 -14.42
CA GLN A 52 -43.77 -30.23 -15.75
C GLN A 52 -45.04 -29.37 -15.73
N ALA A 53 -45.06 -28.31 -16.54
CA ALA A 53 -46.15 -27.97 -17.47
C ALA A 53 -45.66 -26.91 -18.48
N PRO A 54 -46.16 -26.91 -19.74
CA PRO A 54 -45.57 -26.20 -20.86
C PRO A 54 -46.26 -24.86 -21.16
N GLY A 55 -45.50 -23.94 -21.76
CA GLY A 55 -46.09 -22.84 -22.54
C GLY A 55 -45.65 -21.45 -22.10
N THR A 56 -44.76 -20.85 -22.84
CA THR A 56 -44.98 -19.71 -23.74
C THR A 56 -43.61 -19.10 -24.14
N ARG A 57 -43.48 -18.83 -25.44
CA ARG A 57 -42.37 -18.10 -26.06
C ARG A 57 -42.31 -16.68 -25.53
N GLY A 58 -41.10 -16.16 -25.21
CA GLY A 58 -40.96 -14.76 -24.88
C GLY A 58 -39.50 -14.34 -24.69
N ALA A 59 -38.98 -13.71 -25.71
CA ALA A 59 -37.93 -12.72 -25.69
C ALA A 59 -36.54 -13.12 -25.14
N SER A 60 -35.62 -13.31 -26.05
CA SER A 60 -34.17 -13.21 -25.87
C SER A 60 -33.77 -11.84 -25.29
N GLY A 61 -33.74 -11.73 -23.98
CA GLY A 61 -33.13 -10.61 -23.29
C GLY A 61 -31.63 -10.72 -23.42
N GLN A 62 -31.03 -9.98 -24.37
CA GLN A 62 -29.61 -9.69 -24.36
C GLN A 62 -29.28 -8.98 -23.04
N SER A 63 -28.67 -9.71 -22.10
CA SER A 63 -28.08 -9.10 -20.92
C SER A 63 -26.88 -8.28 -21.41
N THR A 64 -27.08 -6.99 -21.66
CA THR A 64 -26.00 -6.01 -21.79
C THR A 64 -25.23 -6.09 -20.48
N GLY A 65 -24.07 -6.74 -20.51
CA GLY A 65 -23.21 -6.93 -19.36
C GLY A 65 -22.79 -5.57 -18.81
N LYS A 66 -23.49 -5.06 -17.80
CA LYS A 66 -23.02 -3.92 -17.01
C LYS A 66 -21.67 -4.31 -16.45
N GLN A 67 -20.60 -3.73 -17.01
CA GLN A 67 -19.26 -3.91 -16.49
C GLN A 67 -19.27 -3.46 -15.03
N ASP A 68 -18.82 -4.35 -14.15
CA ASP A 68 -18.71 -4.08 -12.72
C ASP A 68 -17.85 -2.83 -12.49
N PRO A 69 -18.40 -1.75 -11.87
CA PRO A 69 -17.65 -0.51 -11.65
C PRO A 69 -16.36 -0.70 -10.87
N SER A 70 -16.26 -1.72 -10.03
CA SER A 70 -15.05 -2.05 -9.27
C SER A 70 -13.93 -2.57 -10.18
N ARG A 71 -14.26 -3.37 -11.20
CA ARG A 71 -13.29 -3.87 -12.20
C ARG A 71 -12.68 -2.74 -13.02
N LEU A 72 -13.51 -1.80 -13.48
CA LEU A 72 -13.04 -0.62 -14.22
C LEU A 72 -12.12 0.24 -13.35
N ARG A 73 -12.47 0.43 -12.09
CA ARG A 73 -11.66 1.21 -11.15
C ARG A 73 -10.33 0.52 -10.86
N ASN A 74 -10.33 -0.79 -10.67
CA ASN A 74 -9.13 -1.59 -10.50
C ASN A 74 -8.22 -1.49 -11.73
N ALA A 75 -8.74 -1.70 -12.94
CA ALA A 75 -7.98 -1.57 -14.17
C ALA A 75 -7.36 -0.17 -14.35
N ARG A 76 -8.13 0.88 -13.99
CA ARG A 76 -7.62 2.26 -14.01
C ARG A 76 -6.46 2.47 -13.03
N LEU A 77 -6.58 1.97 -11.81
CA LEU A 77 -5.50 2.05 -10.82
C LEU A 77 -4.26 1.29 -11.29
N ASP A 78 -4.42 0.09 -11.86
CA ASP A 78 -3.31 -0.69 -12.41
C ASP A 78 -2.60 0.05 -13.55
N ALA A 79 -3.36 0.71 -14.42
CA ALA A 79 -2.80 1.54 -15.50
C ALA A 79 -2.01 2.75 -14.95
N LEU A 80 -2.48 3.38 -13.86
CA LEU A 80 -1.77 4.49 -13.20
C LEU A 80 -0.47 4.02 -12.55
N VAL A 81 -0.50 2.90 -11.85
CA VAL A 81 0.70 2.28 -11.27
C VAL A 81 1.70 1.90 -12.35
N ALA A 82 1.25 1.27 -13.44
CA ALA A 82 2.10 0.93 -14.57
C ALA A 82 2.73 2.18 -15.23
N ARG A 83 1.96 3.29 -15.35
CA ARG A 83 2.47 4.57 -15.86
C ARG A 83 3.56 5.14 -14.93
N ALA A 84 3.32 5.16 -13.62
CA ALA A 84 4.30 5.63 -12.65
C ALA A 84 5.60 4.80 -12.69
N ASN A 85 5.49 3.47 -12.77
CA ASN A 85 6.67 2.61 -12.90
C ASN A 85 7.43 2.81 -14.23
N ARG A 86 6.74 3.13 -15.34
CA ARG A 86 7.43 3.51 -16.59
C ARG A 86 8.22 4.81 -16.43
N GLN A 87 7.68 5.80 -15.74
CA GLN A 87 8.40 7.05 -15.46
C GLN A 87 9.61 6.83 -14.53
N LEU A 88 9.48 5.89 -13.59
CA LEU A 88 10.53 5.52 -12.64
C LEU A 88 11.49 4.45 -13.19
N ALA A 89 11.35 4.04 -14.47
CA ALA A 89 12.23 3.07 -15.09
C ALA A 89 13.69 3.56 -15.06
N GLY A 90 14.61 2.67 -14.66
CA GLY A 90 16.03 3.01 -14.46
C GLY A 90 16.34 3.64 -13.11
N THR A 91 15.34 3.91 -12.26
CA THR A 91 15.54 4.31 -10.87
C THR A 91 15.41 3.11 -9.92
N SER A 92 15.77 3.30 -8.65
CA SER A 92 15.60 2.27 -7.61
C SER A 92 14.25 2.35 -6.90
N VAL A 93 13.25 3.04 -7.47
CA VAL A 93 11.92 3.22 -6.86
C VAL A 93 10.87 2.41 -7.60
N HIS A 94 10.05 1.70 -6.83
CA HIS A 94 8.96 0.88 -7.35
C HIS A 94 7.62 1.31 -6.73
N VAL A 95 6.55 1.19 -7.50
CA VAL A 95 5.17 1.47 -7.08
C VAL A 95 4.34 0.22 -7.30
N ARG A 96 3.55 -0.20 -6.29
CA ARG A 96 2.61 -1.32 -6.45
C ARG A 96 1.33 -1.11 -5.63
N VAL A 97 0.24 -1.69 -6.08
CA VAL A 97 -0.96 -1.84 -5.25
C VAL A 97 -0.66 -2.92 -4.22
N LEU A 98 -0.67 -2.56 -2.94
CA LEU A 98 -0.40 -3.47 -1.84
C LEU A 98 -1.66 -4.21 -1.40
N ALA A 99 -2.79 -3.51 -1.31
CA ALA A 99 -4.06 -4.09 -0.88
C ALA A 99 -5.25 -3.35 -1.51
N ARG A 100 -6.30 -4.11 -1.87
CA ARG A 100 -7.56 -3.59 -2.41
C ARG A 100 -8.68 -3.84 -1.41
N ARG A 101 -9.40 -2.76 -1.05
CA ARG A 101 -10.42 -2.79 0.00
C ARG A 101 -11.65 -2.00 -0.44
N SER A 102 -12.79 -2.20 0.23
CA SER A 102 -14.00 -1.42 -0.03
C SER A 102 -13.85 0.07 0.31
N CYS A 103 -12.96 0.40 1.26
CA CYS A 103 -12.71 1.79 1.69
C CYS A 103 -11.51 2.45 0.98
N GLY A 104 -10.88 1.78 0.02
CA GLY A 104 -9.73 2.30 -0.73
C GLY A 104 -8.69 1.24 -1.07
N ALA A 105 -7.80 1.57 -2.01
CA ALA A 105 -6.63 0.78 -2.32
C ALA A 105 -5.39 1.37 -1.64
N LEU A 106 -4.58 0.53 -1.02
CA LEU A 106 -3.28 0.92 -0.48
C LEU A 106 -2.22 0.77 -1.57
N VAL A 107 -1.50 1.85 -1.80
CA VAL A 107 -0.38 1.90 -2.76
C VAL A 107 0.91 2.05 -2.00
N LEU A 108 1.83 1.12 -2.22
CA LEU A 108 3.18 1.11 -1.68
C LEU A 108 4.15 1.71 -2.71
N VAL A 109 4.94 2.68 -2.28
CA VAL A 109 6.11 3.19 -2.99
C VAL A 109 7.32 2.78 -2.18
N TYR A 110 8.30 2.08 -2.80
CA TYR A 110 9.42 1.51 -2.04
C TYR A 110 10.69 1.44 -2.86
N ARG A 111 11.81 1.37 -2.14
CA ARG A 111 13.15 1.10 -2.67
C ARG A 111 13.59 -0.29 -2.21
N PRO A 112 13.63 -1.30 -3.09
CA PRO A 112 13.88 -2.69 -2.71
C PRO A 112 15.13 -2.89 -1.86
N GLN A 113 16.26 -2.28 -2.25
CA GLN A 113 17.52 -2.45 -1.53
C GLN A 113 17.46 -1.83 -0.12
N LEU A 114 16.86 -0.63 0.02
CA LEU A 114 16.71 0.01 1.33
C LEU A 114 15.74 -0.79 2.21
N LEU A 115 14.60 -1.20 1.64
CA LEU A 115 13.60 -1.99 2.36
C LEU A 115 14.16 -3.35 2.80
N ALA A 116 14.89 -4.03 1.91
CA ALA A 116 15.53 -5.29 2.24
C ALA A 116 16.53 -5.11 3.39
N ARG A 117 17.34 -4.06 3.37
CA ARG A 117 18.30 -3.77 4.45
C ARG A 117 17.60 -3.57 5.79
N GLU A 118 16.53 -2.79 5.84
CA GLU A 118 15.77 -2.54 7.07
C GLU A 118 15.15 -3.82 7.63
N LEU A 119 14.49 -4.62 6.77
CA LEU A 119 13.84 -5.85 7.18
C LEU A 119 14.82 -6.99 7.49
N SER A 120 16.06 -6.95 6.96
CA SER A 120 17.14 -7.92 7.26
C SER A 120 17.93 -7.57 8.51
N ALA A 121 17.69 -6.42 9.16
CA ALA A 121 18.33 -6.11 10.44
C ALA A 121 17.99 -7.21 11.46
N PRO A 122 18.95 -7.73 12.26
CA PRO A 122 18.79 -8.96 13.04
C PRO A 122 17.52 -9.01 13.88
N ARG A 123 17.19 -7.92 14.59
CA ARG A 123 15.98 -7.84 15.43
C ARG A 123 14.70 -7.85 14.57
N ALA A 124 14.68 -7.07 13.49
CA ALA A 124 13.54 -7.01 12.58
C ALA A 124 13.32 -8.36 11.89
N ALA A 125 14.38 -9.01 11.36
CA ALA A 125 14.30 -10.28 10.69
C ALA A 125 13.78 -11.39 11.62
N ALA A 126 14.28 -11.47 12.86
CA ALA A 126 13.83 -12.46 13.85
C ALA A 126 12.34 -12.28 14.19
N THR A 127 11.91 -11.02 14.38
CA THR A 127 10.50 -10.69 14.65
C THR A 127 9.61 -11.00 13.45
N MET A 128 10.03 -10.60 12.25
CA MET A 128 9.30 -10.91 11.01
C MET A 128 9.14 -12.42 10.82
N PHE A 129 10.20 -13.19 11.06
CA PHE A 129 10.15 -14.66 11.00
C PHE A 129 9.12 -15.23 11.99
N SER A 130 9.10 -14.76 13.24
CA SER A 130 8.10 -15.19 14.24
C SER A 130 6.65 -14.84 13.85
N TRP A 131 6.45 -13.82 13.00
CA TRP A 131 5.15 -13.44 12.45
C TRP A 131 4.81 -14.16 11.14
N GLY A 132 5.62 -15.14 10.73
CA GLY A 132 5.38 -15.98 9.55
C GLY A 132 5.82 -15.36 8.23
N TYR A 133 6.77 -14.43 8.25
CA TYR A 133 7.39 -13.90 7.05
C TYR A 133 8.66 -14.65 6.68
N GLU A 134 8.87 -14.89 5.41
CA GLU A 134 10.19 -15.27 4.91
C GLU A 134 11.11 -14.05 4.94
N THR A 135 12.34 -14.22 5.42
CA THR A 135 13.33 -13.13 5.57
C THR A 135 14.63 -13.39 4.82
N THR A 136 14.74 -14.54 4.14
CA THR A 136 15.93 -14.97 3.40
C THR A 136 15.53 -15.71 2.12
N GLY A 137 16.48 -15.95 1.23
CA GLY A 137 16.25 -16.67 -0.02
C GLY A 137 15.92 -15.76 -1.20
N SER A 138 15.86 -16.35 -2.40
CA SER A 138 15.55 -15.61 -3.61
C SER A 138 14.09 -15.15 -3.59
N GLY A 139 13.84 -13.84 -3.83
CA GLY A 139 12.48 -13.28 -3.91
C GLY A 139 11.76 -13.10 -2.57
N TRP A 140 12.43 -13.30 -1.44
CA TRP A 140 11.83 -13.19 -0.11
C TRP A 140 11.14 -11.83 0.13
N LEU A 141 11.74 -10.73 -0.36
CA LEU A 141 11.17 -9.39 -0.17
C LEU A 141 9.81 -9.24 -0.85
N GLU A 142 9.71 -9.74 -2.10
CA GLU A 142 8.43 -9.72 -2.84
C GLU A 142 7.38 -10.62 -2.18
N ALA A 143 7.80 -11.80 -1.66
CA ALA A 143 6.94 -12.69 -0.89
C ALA A 143 6.45 -12.01 0.41
N ALA A 144 7.35 -11.33 1.14
CA ALA A 144 7.02 -10.59 2.35
C ALA A 144 6.03 -9.44 2.07
N ILE A 145 6.27 -8.64 1.02
CA ILE A 145 5.35 -7.57 0.62
C ILE A 145 3.97 -8.15 0.22
N ALA A 146 3.95 -9.26 -0.53
CA ALA A 146 2.70 -9.92 -0.91
C ALA A 146 1.95 -10.48 0.32
N HIS A 147 2.68 -11.03 1.30
CA HIS A 147 2.10 -11.51 2.56
C HIS A 147 1.45 -10.35 3.34
N LEU A 148 2.15 -9.24 3.51
CA LEU A 148 1.60 -8.03 4.14
C LEU A 148 0.32 -7.56 3.42
N GLY A 149 0.33 -7.56 2.08
CA GLY A 149 -0.83 -7.19 1.26
C GLY A 149 -2.05 -8.05 1.60
N ARG A 150 -1.89 -9.37 1.63
CA ARG A 150 -2.98 -10.30 2.01
C ARG A 150 -3.52 -10.05 3.41
N LYS A 151 -2.65 -9.78 4.39
CA LYS A 151 -3.09 -9.42 5.75
C LYS A 151 -3.92 -8.13 5.78
N LEU A 152 -3.52 -7.13 5.00
CA LEU A 152 -4.23 -5.85 4.90
C LEU A 152 -5.58 -5.96 4.17
N GLU A 153 -5.72 -6.88 3.20
CA GLU A 153 -6.98 -7.16 2.50
C GLU A 153 -7.95 -7.97 3.36
N ASN A 154 -7.46 -8.99 4.06
CA ASN A 154 -8.29 -9.91 4.84
C ASN A 154 -8.92 -9.26 6.09
N ARG A 155 -8.43 -8.11 6.55
CA ARG A 155 -8.98 -7.39 7.71
C ARG A 155 -10.48 -7.10 7.60
N GLN A 156 -11.03 -6.97 6.41
CA GLN A 156 -12.48 -6.75 6.21
C GLN A 156 -13.33 -8.00 6.44
N ARG A 157 -12.72 -9.20 6.38
CA ARG A 157 -13.45 -10.47 6.54
C ARG A 157 -13.42 -11.04 7.96
N CYS A 158 -12.52 -10.55 8.84
CA CYS A 158 -12.33 -11.09 10.18
C CYS A 158 -12.53 -10.00 11.23
N SER A 159 -13.78 -9.70 11.53
CA SER A 159 -14.20 -8.57 12.38
C SER A 159 -14.32 -8.89 13.87
N ALA A 160 -13.61 -9.80 14.48
CA ALA A 160 -13.71 -9.95 15.94
C ALA A 160 -12.37 -9.95 16.69
N ASN A 161 -11.27 -10.48 16.11
CA ASN A 161 -9.99 -10.60 16.82
C ASN A 161 -8.73 -10.44 15.92
N GLY A 162 -8.86 -10.06 14.65
CA GLY A 162 -7.72 -9.82 13.77
C GLY A 162 -7.29 -8.34 13.84
N GLY A 163 -6.32 -8.01 14.69
CA GLY A 163 -5.73 -6.67 14.78
C GLY A 163 -5.16 -6.19 13.45
N PHE A 164 -4.99 -4.88 13.33
CA PHE A 164 -4.26 -4.28 12.20
C PHE A 164 -2.84 -4.87 12.16
N PRO A 165 -2.30 -5.23 10.96
CA PRO A 165 -0.94 -5.76 10.87
C PRO A 165 0.07 -4.64 11.20
N HIS A 166 0.40 -4.51 12.49
CA HIS A 166 1.27 -3.44 13.00
C HIS A 166 2.70 -3.55 12.47
N GLU A 167 3.08 -4.73 11.99
CA GLU A 167 4.33 -4.96 11.26
C GLU A 167 4.51 -4.06 10.03
N VAL A 168 3.45 -3.47 9.51
CA VAL A 168 3.54 -2.45 8.45
C VAL A 168 4.51 -1.33 8.83
N GLY A 169 4.66 -1.02 10.13
CA GLY A 169 5.62 -0.04 10.63
C GLY A 169 7.06 -0.38 10.24
N LEU A 170 7.46 -1.66 10.32
CA LEU A 170 8.78 -2.12 9.90
C LEU A 170 8.98 -1.93 8.39
N PHE A 171 7.98 -2.28 7.57
CA PHE A 171 8.03 -2.03 6.12
C PHE A 171 8.12 -0.53 5.78
N LEU A 172 7.53 0.33 6.61
CA LEU A 172 7.63 1.77 6.42
C LEU A 172 8.93 2.37 6.98
N GLY A 173 9.84 1.55 7.54
CA GLY A 173 11.11 1.98 8.10
C GLY A 173 10.95 2.81 9.36
N TYR A 174 9.93 2.53 10.18
CA TYR A 174 9.85 3.12 11.52
C TYR A 174 10.85 2.45 12.46
N PRO A 175 11.38 3.16 13.47
CA PRO A 175 12.28 2.57 14.45
C PRO A 175 11.70 1.30 15.06
N TYR A 176 12.51 0.25 15.11
CA TYR A 176 12.07 -1.05 15.60
C TYR A 176 11.44 -0.98 17.01
N ASP A 177 12.09 -0.22 17.91
CA ASP A 177 11.61 -0.09 19.29
C ASP A 177 10.27 0.64 19.36
N ASP A 178 10.03 1.66 18.53
CA ASP A 178 8.75 2.35 18.44
C ASP A 178 7.63 1.45 17.89
N VAL A 179 7.95 0.57 16.92
CA VAL A 179 6.97 -0.39 16.38
C VAL A 179 6.60 -1.42 17.44
N MET A 180 7.57 -1.94 18.17
CA MET A 180 7.32 -2.92 19.23
C MET A 180 6.53 -2.32 20.39
N ALA A 181 6.94 -1.12 20.85
CA ALA A 181 6.21 -0.40 21.90
C ALA A 181 4.79 -0.02 21.47
N PHE A 182 4.57 0.35 20.20
CA PHE A 182 3.23 0.58 19.67
C PHE A 182 2.33 -0.66 19.80
N ILE A 183 2.87 -1.85 19.53
CA ILE A 183 2.14 -3.12 19.66
C ILE A 183 1.85 -3.41 21.13
N GLU A 184 2.85 -3.29 22.00
CA GLU A 184 2.75 -3.55 23.45
C GLU A 184 1.76 -2.62 24.14
N HIS A 185 1.84 -1.32 23.84
CA HIS A 185 0.95 -0.30 24.42
C HIS A 185 -0.36 -0.11 23.64
N GLU A 186 -0.65 -0.93 22.64
CA GLU A 186 -1.84 -0.80 21.78
C GLU A 186 -2.01 0.62 21.20
N GLY A 187 -0.90 1.28 20.90
CA GLY A 187 -0.88 2.65 20.39
C GLY A 187 -1.19 3.73 21.45
N ARG A 188 -1.14 3.42 22.74
CA ARG A 188 -1.30 4.39 23.86
C ARG A 188 0.08 4.77 24.40
N ASP A 189 0.13 5.72 25.33
CA ASP A 189 1.31 6.11 26.12
C ASP A 189 2.55 6.50 25.31
N TYR A 190 2.35 7.10 24.13
CA TYR A 190 3.44 7.59 23.28
C TYR A 190 3.92 8.97 23.72
N LEU A 191 5.20 9.27 23.52
CA LEU A 191 5.84 10.56 23.83
C LEU A 191 5.36 11.67 22.89
N CYS A 192 5.36 11.42 21.59
CA CYS A 192 4.84 12.34 20.57
C CYS A 192 4.33 11.58 19.34
N CYS A 193 3.58 12.27 18.48
CA CYS A 193 3.01 11.69 17.25
C CYS A 193 3.29 12.59 16.05
N GLY A 194 3.88 11.99 15.01
CA GLY A 194 4.11 12.62 13.72
C GLY A 194 3.85 11.64 12.58
N CYS A 195 4.91 11.22 11.87
CA CYS A 195 4.80 10.17 10.86
C CYS A 195 4.50 8.78 11.48
N TRP A 196 4.86 8.60 12.74
CA TRP A 196 4.50 7.46 13.60
C TRP A 196 4.34 7.93 15.05
N LYS A 197 3.88 7.05 15.93
CA LYS A 197 3.86 7.27 17.39
C LYS A 197 5.21 6.89 17.97
N VAL A 198 5.87 7.83 18.63
CA VAL A 198 7.22 7.73 19.17
C VAL A 198 7.16 7.31 20.63
N TYR A 199 7.98 6.33 21.01
CA TYR A 199 8.05 5.80 22.38
C TYR A 199 9.47 5.90 22.96
N SER A 200 10.48 6.03 22.12
CA SER A 200 11.88 5.92 22.53
C SER A 200 12.62 7.26 22.48
N ASP A 201 12.87 7.81 21.31
CA ASP A 201 13.72 8.98 21.07
C ASP A 201 12.92 10.09 20.37
N GLN A 202 12.33 10.97 21.17
CA GLN A 202 11.49 12.06 20.68
C GLN A 202 12.28 13.06 19.85
N GLU A 203 13.50 13.44 20.27
CA GLU A 203 14.31 14.47 19.60
C GLU A 203 14.70 14.02 18.19
N SER A 204 15.24 12.83 18.06
CA SER A 204 15.59 12.24 16.76
C SER A 204 14.36 12.07 15.86
N ALA A 205 13.22 11.67 16.42
CA ALA A 205 11.98 11.50 15.66
C ALA A 205 11.47 12.84 15.12
N GLU A 206 11.45 13.90 15.94
CA GLU A 206 11.01 15.24 15.53
C GLU A 206 11.93 15.83 14.45
N ALA A 207 13.25 15.65 14.57
CA ALA A 207 14.21 16.03 13.54
C ALA A 207 13.93 15.25 12.22
N CYS A 208 13.65 13.96 12.31
CA CYS A 208 13.28 13.15 11.16
C CYS A 208 11.95 13.62 10.51
N PHE A 209 10.93 13.93 11.29
CA PHE A 209 9.66 14.48 10.80
C PHE A 209 9.86 15.83 10.09
N ALA A 210 10.68 16.71 10.66
CA ALA A 210 11.03 18.00 10.05
C ALA A 210 11.73 17.81 8.69
N ARG A 211 12.68 16.85 8.62
CA ARG A 211 13.38 16.48 7.38
C ARG A 211 12.41 15.94 6.32
N TYR A 212 11.45 15.08 6.70
CA TYR A 212 10.45 14.55 5.77
C TYR A 212 9.53 15.65 5.25
N LYS A 213 9.09 16.58 6.11
CA LYS A 213 8.28 17.74 5.71
C LYS A 213 9.00 18.65 4.72
N ARG A 214 10.28 18.97 4.98
CA ARG A 214 11.11 19.75 4.04
C ARG A 214 11.20 19.06 2.70
N CYS A 215 11.58 17.78 2.70
CA CYS A 215 11.70 16.97 1.50
C CYS A 215 10.41 16.98 0.67
N THR A 216 9.25 16.80 1.31
CA THR A 216 7.95 16.79 0.62
C THR A 216 7.67 18.15 -0.03
N ARG A 217 7.87 19.26 0.70
CA ARG A 217 7.67 20.61 0.18
C ARG A 217 8.57 20.89 -1.04
N ASP A 218 9.84 20.47 -0.95
CA ASP A 218 10.81 20.71 -2.02
C ASP A 218 10.46 19.88 -3.28
N CYS A 219 10.05 18.62 -3.12
CA CYS A 219 9.56 17.77 -4.21
C CYS A 219 8.26 18.32 -4.82
N GLU A 220 7.31 18.78 -4.02
CA GLU A 220 6.07 19.41 -4.52
C GLU A 220 6.38 20.66 -5.33
N ALA A 221 7.31 21.49 -4.88
CA ALA A 221 7.73 22.68 -5.60
C ALA A 221 8.42 22.33 -6.93
N MET A 222 9.25 21.28 -6.99
CA MET A 222 9.86 20.81 -8.24
C MET A 222 8.84 20.21 -9.21
N LEU A 223 7.93 19.38 -8.72
CA LEU A 223 6.82 18.86 -9.52
C LEU A 223 5.97 20.01 -10.09
N GLY A 224 5.70 21.05 -9.29
CA GLY A 224 4.98 22.25 -9.73
C GLY A 224 5.71 23.02 -10.84
N ARG A 225 7.03 22.90 -10.95
CA ARG A 225 7.87 23.45 -12.04
C ARG A 225 8.01 22.52 -13.23
N GLY A 226 7.35 21.35 -13.21
CA GLY A 226 7.33 20.41 -14.32
C GLY A 226 8.34 19.24 -14.20
N ALA A 227 9.00 19.10 -13.05
CA ALA A 227 9.88 17.94 -12.84
C ALA A 227 9.10 16.63 -12.90
N THR A 228 9.72 15.58 -13.44
CA THR A 228 9.18 14.22 -13.51
C THR A 228 9.46 13.45 -12.22
N LEU A 229 8.73 12.33 -12.00
CA LEU A 229 9.02 11.44 -10.86
C LEU A 229 10.47 10.94 -10.87
N ALA A 230 11.04 10.64 -12.04
CA ALA A 230 12.42 10.18 -12.16
C ALA A 230 13.42 11.24 -11.70
N GLU A 231 13.26 12.47 -12.12
CA GLU A 231 14.12 13.59 -11.72
C GLU A 231 14.11 13.81 -10.19
N LEU A 232 12.94 13.65 -9.56
CA LEU A 232 12.83 13.74 -8.09
C LEU A 232 13.63 12.64 -7.38
N THR A 233 13.84 11.47 -7.98
CA THR A 233 14.64 10.40 -7.35
C THR A 233 16.13 10.69 -7.29
N SER A 234 16.62 11.66 -8.07
CA SER A 234 18.02 12.08 -8.13
C SER A 234 18.31 13.27 -7.23
N MET A 235 17.30 13.80 -6.51
CA MET A 235 17.49 14.91 -5.58
C MET A 235 18.37 14.50 -4.40
N THR A 236 19.37 15.32 -4.13
CA THR A 236 20.15 15.23 -2.87
C THR A 236 19.44 16.09 -1.82
N VAL A 237 18.97 15.48 -0.76
CA VAL A 237 18.41 16.20 0.40
C VAL A 237 19.58 16.55 1.33
N ALA A 238 19.80 17.83 1.55
CA ALA A 238 20.77 18.27 2.55
C ALA A 238 20.44 17.67 3.92
N ALA A 239 21.46 17.21 4.61
CA ALA A 239 21.36 16.59 5.93
C ALA A 239 20.71 17.53 6.96
#